data_9aa857ff7d7ebfec30b03b05ed930336
#
_entry.id   9aa857ff7d7ebfec30b03b05ed930336
#
_cell.length_a   1.000
_cell.length_b   1.000
_cell.length_c   1.000
_cell.angle_alpha   90.00
_cell.angle_beta   90.00
_cell.angle_gamma   90.00
#
_symmetry.space_group_name_H-M   'P 1'
#
loop_
_entity.id
_entity.type
_entity.pdbx_description
1 polymer ?
#
loop_
_entity_poly.entity_id
_entity_poly.type
_entity_poly.pdbx_seq_one_letter_code
_entity_poly.pdbx_strand_id
1 'polypeptide(L)' 'MKIEEKDDKVIIDDFEIDGHIDEDRCCSNCKFNLVYYEDFDAYFCPKCNYWTESKCSDTYCNYCPKRPESPLPNK' A
#
# COMPACT_ATOMS: atom_id res chain seq x y z
N MET A 1 -15.24 -2.52 3.53
CA MET A 1 -14.26 -1.70 2.74
C MET A 1 -14.46 -1.97 1.27
N LYS A 2 -14.54 -0.93 0.50
CA LYS A 2 -14.72 -1.02 -0.95
C LYS A 2 -13.39 -0.74 -1.63
N ILE A 3 -12.95 -1.67 -2.50
CA ILE A 3 -11.68 -1.52 -3.21
C ILE A 3 -11.89 -1.87 -4.69
N GLU A 4 -11.33 -1.05 -5.56
CA GLU A 4 -11.41 -1.26 -7.01
C GLU A 4 -10.05 -1.00 -7.63
N GLU A 5 -9.76 -1.72 -8.72
CA GLU A 5 -8.54 -1.52 -9.48
C GLU A 5 -8.93 -1.09 -10.90
N LYS A 6 -8.33 0.00 -11.38
CA LYS A 6 -8.68 0.54 -12.67
C LYS A 6 -7.50 1.31 -13.27
N ASP A 7 -7.07 0.92 -14.47
CA ASP A 7 -6.06 1.65 -15.25
C ASP A 7 -4.82 2.02 -14.43
N ASP A 8 -4.22 1.01 -13.79
CA ASP A 8 -3.02 1.19 -12.97
C ASP A 8 -3.25 2.03 -11.72
N LYS A 9 -4.51 2.13 -11.30
CA LYS A 9 -4.88 2.85 -10.09
C LYS A 9 -5.72 1.96 -9.20
N VAL A 10 -5.64 2.20 -7.91
CA VAL A 10 -6.45 1.48 -6.93
C VAL A 10 -7.26 2.50 -6.15
N ILE A 11 -8.57 2.26 -6.05
CA ILE A 11 -9.48 3.14 -5.33
C ILE A 11 -9.98 2.40 -4.10
N ILE A 12 -9.63 2.92 -2.94
CA ILE A 12 -9.97 2.30 -1.65
C ILE A 12 -10.83 3.29 -0.86
N ASP A 13 -12.11 2.96 -0.71
CA ASP A 13 -13.08 3.81 0.01
C ASP A 13 -13.01 5.26 -0.48
N ASP A 14 -13.02 5.42 -1.81
CA ASP A 14 -12.95 6.72 -2.50
C ASP A 14 -11.58 7.40 -2.45
N PHE A 15 -10.58 6.72 -1.92
CA PHE A 15 -9.20 7.23 -1.95
C PHE A 15 -8.44 6.56 -3.09
N GLU A 16 -8.02 7.37 -4.07
CA GLU A 16 -7.36 6.87 -5.26
C GLU A 16 -5.85 6.98 -5.14
N ILE A 17 -5.15 5.89 -5.45
CA ILE A 17 -3.70 5.86 -5.46
C ILE A 17 -3.20 5.24 -6.76
N ASP A 18 -1.96 5.54 -7.11
CA ASP A 18 -1.29 4.90 -8.22
C ASP A 18 -0.72 3.56 -7.74
N GLY A 19 -1.08 2.48 -8.43
CA GLY A 19 -0.62 1.17 -8.04
C GLY A 19 -1.51 0.08 -8.59
N HIS A 20 -1.41 -1.10 -7.98
CA HIS A 20 -2.22 -2.25 -8.41
C HIS A 20 -2.39 -3.22 -7.25
N ILE A 21 -3.40 -4.08 -7.37
CA ILE A 21 -3.64 -5.14 -6.41
C ILE A 21 -2.80 -6.35 -6.81
N ASP A 22 -2.01 -6.87 -5.86
CA ASP A 22 -1.19 -8.05 -6.10
C ASP A 22 -1.90 -9.28 -5.55
N GLU A 23 -2.47 -10.08 -6.43
CA GLU A 23 -3.22 -11.27 -6.03
C GLU A 23 -2.33 -12.40 -5.52
N ASP A 24 -1.03 -12.33 -5.79
CA ASP A 24 -0.08 -13.34 -5.34
C ASP A 24 0.44 -13.06 -3.94
N ARG A 25 0.12 -11.92 -3.37
CA ARG A 25 0.56 -11.54 -2.03
C ARG A 25 -0.62 -11.26 -1.14
N CYS A 26 -0.57 -11.77 0.06
CA CYS A 26 -1.64 -11.60 1.04
C CYS A 26 -1.08 -11.12 2.37
N CYS A 27 -1.89 -10.35 3.08
CA CYS A 27 -1.55 -9.93 4.44
C CYS A 27 -1.58 -11.14 5.36
N SER A 28 -0.52 -11.33 6.14
CA SER A 28 -0.44 -12.45 7.07
C SER A 28 -1.43 -12.34 8.21
N ASN A 29 -1.93 -11.13 8.46
CA ASN A 29 -2.85 -10.87 9.56
C ASN A 29 -4.31 -11.07 9.16
N CYS A 30 -4.75 -10.50 8.07
CA CYS A 30 -6.14 -10.57 7.64
C CYS A 30 -6.34 -11.33 6.33
N LYS A 31 -5.26 -11.75 5.69
CA LYS A 31 -5.27 -12.50 4.44
C LYS A 31 -5.90 -11.76 3.26
N PHE A 32 -6.02 -10.46 3.37
CA PHE A 32 -6.48 -9.63 2.29
C PHE A 32 -5.35 -9.42 1.29
N ASN A 33 -5.67 -9.32 0.01
CA ASN A 33 -4.64 -9.10 -1.01
C ASN A 33 -3.91 -7.79 -0.77
N LEU A 34 -2.59 -7.81 -0.93
CA LEU A 34 -1.77 -6.62 -0.76
C LEU A 34 -1.90 -5.71 -1.96
N VAL A 35 -1.68 -4.43 -1.73
CA VAL A 35 -1.71 -3.42 -2.78
C VAL A 35 -0.33 -2.81 -2.91
N TYR A 36 0.14 -2.69 -4.15
CA TYR A 36 1.39 -2.02 -4.43
C TYR A 36 1.13 -0.52 -4.56
N TYR A 37 1.84 0.26 -3.75
CA TYR A 37 1.74 1.72 -3.77
C TYR A 37 2.92 2.25 -4.57
N GLU A 38 2.66 2.69 -5.79
CA GLU A 38 3.70 3.07 -6.72
C GLU A 38 4.52 4.26 -6.26
N ASP A 39 3.87 5.23 -5.62
CA ASP A 39 4.54 6.43 -5.14
C ASP A 39 5.66 6.14 -4.13
N PHE A 40 5.54 5.04 -3.41
CA PHE A 40 6.51 4.70 -2.36
C PHE A 40 7.22 3.37 -2.61
N ASP A 41 6.92 2.74 -3.74
CA ASP A 41 7.54 1.47 -4.12
C ASP A 41 7.46 0.45 -2.98
N ALA A 42 6.26 0.28 -2.44
CA ALA A 42 6.05 -0.61 -1.29
C ALA A 42 4.65 -1.21 -1.32
N TYR A 43 4.51 -2.36 -0.68
CA TYR A 43 3.21 -3.03 -0.55
C TYR A 43 2.58 -2.71 0.79
N PHE A 44 1.27 -2.66 0.81
CA PHE A 44 0.54 -2.44 2.06
C PHE A 44 -0.76 -3.24 2.07
N CYS A 45 -1.31 -3.43 3.26
CA CYS A 45 -2.62 -4.06 3.41
C CYS A 45 -3.67 -2.95 3.54
N PRO A 46 -4.60 -2.84 2.59
CA PRO A 46 -5.59 -1.77 2.66
C PRO A 46 -6.59 -1.96 3.80
N LYS A 47 -6.83 -3.20 4.19
CA LYS A 47 -7.76 -3.48 5.28
C LYS A 47 -7.15 -3.15 6.64
N CYS A 48 -5.89 -3.50 6.85
CA CYS A 48 -5.18 -3.20 8.10
C CYS A 48 -4.63 -1.79 8.12
N ASN A 49 -4.48 -1.19 6.95
CA ASN A 49 -3.93 0.15 6.77
C ASN A 49 -2.55 0.30 7.38
N TYR A 50 -1.65 -0.62 7.03
CA TYR A 50 -0.25 -0.49 7.42
C TYR A 50 0.64 -1.12 6.35
N TRP A 51 1.88 -0.68 6.35
CA TRP A 51 2.88 -1.19 5.42
C TRP A 51 3.29 -2.59 5.84
N THR A 52 3.42 -3.48 4.87
CA THR A 52 3.87 -4.85 5.13
C THR A 52 5.38 -4.95 5.17
N GLU A 53 6.07 -3.92 4.71
CA GLU A 53 7.53 -3.87 4.67
C GLU A 53 8.05 -2.79 5.60
N SER A 54 9.14 -3.09 6.31
CA SER A 54 9.80 -2.11 7.14
C SER A 54 10.43 -1.02 6.28
N LYS A 55 10.58 0.16 6.86
CA LYS A 55 11.32 1.22 6.17
C LYS A 55 12.74 0.75 5.92
N CYS A 56 13.25 1.08 4.75
CA CYS A 56 14.60 0.74 4.38
C CYS A 56 15.60 1.44 5.31
N SER A 57 16.64 0.71 5.72
CA SER A 57 17.69 1.29 6.55
C SER A 57 18.78 1.98 5.71
N ASP A 58 18.65 1.91 4.40
CA ASP A 58 19.60 2.52 3.48
C ASP A 58 19.42 4.04 3.46
N THR A 59 20.48 4.76 3.78
CA THR A 59 20.44 6.23 3.80
C THR A 59 20.28 6.84 2.42
N TYR A 60 20.51 6.07 1.38
CA TYR A 60 20.33 6.54 0.00
C TYR A 60 18.94 6.28 -0.55
N CYS A 61 18.08 5.65 0.24
CA CYS A 61 16.71 5.39 -0.19
C CYS A 61 15.91 6.70 -0.22
N ASN A 62 15.33 7.02 -1.38
CA ASN A 62 14.57 8.24 -1.54
C ASN A 62 13.11 8.09 -1.15
N TYR A 63 12.62 6.86 -1.01
CA TYR A 63 11.20 6.60 -0.76
C TYR A 63 10.85 6.53 0.71
N CYS A 64 11.68 5.84 1.47
CA CYS A 64 11.37 5.57 2.88
C CYS A 64 11.19 6.83 3.74
N PRO A 65 12.03 7.86 3.62
CA PRO A 65 11.84 9.06 4.42
C PRO A 65 10.56 9.81 4.12
N LYS A 66 10.00 9.63 2.92
CA LYS A 66 8.77 10.31 2.50
C LYS A 66 7.52 9.48 2.76
N ARG A 67 7.68 8.20 3.11
CA ARG A 67 6.56 7.30 3.31
C ARG A 67 5.84 7.62 4.62
N PRO A 68 4.51 7.83 4.58
CA PRO A 68 3.77 8.09 5.81
C PRO A 68 3.72 6.85 6.69
N GLU A 69 3.38 7.02 7.96
CA GLU A 69 3.26 5.89 8.87
C GLU A 69 2.18 4.91 8.43
N SER A 70 1.07 5.44 7.92
CA SER A 70 -0.03 4.63 7.41
C SER A 70 -0.20 4.93 5.93
N PRO A 71 -0.40 3.90 5.09
CA PRO A 71 -0.55 4.13 3.65
C PRO A 71 -1.80 4.91 3.27
N LEU A 72 -2.88 4.77 4.05
CA LEU A 72 -4.12 5.46 3.76
C LEU A 72 -4.41 6.46 4.86
N PRO A 73 -4.92 7.66 4.51
CA PRO A 73 -5.34 8.62 5.54
C PRO A 73 -6.66 8.19 6.16
N ASN A 74 -6.95 8.67 7.34
CA ASN A 74 -8.26 8.52 7.98
C ASN A 74 -8.68 7.07 8.23
N LYS A 75 -7.74 6.23 8.57
CA LYS A 75 -8.07 4.83 8.92
C LYS A 75 -7.71 4.54 10.34
#